data_6375839a6f90c432d84f2f65890d3c81
#
_entry.id   6375839a6f90c432d84f2f65890d3c81
#
_cell.length_a   1.000
_cell.length_b   1.000
_cell.length_c   1.000
_cell.angle_alpha   90.00
_cell.angle_beta   90.00
_cell.angle_gamma   90.00
#
_symmetry.space_group_name_H-M   'P 1'
#
loop_
_entity.id
_entity.type
_entity.pdbx_description
1 polymer ?
#
loop_
_entity_poly.entity_id
_entity_poly.type
_entity_poly.pdbx_seq_one_letter_code
_entity_poly.pdbx_strand_id
1 'polypeptide(L)'
;MNSIKCVLVGDAAVGKTALLVRFTSEAFPDSYRATVYENTGVDVYMDGVQISLGLWDTAGNDAFRSIRPLSLQNADIVLLCFSVANHTSFLNVRNKWIGEVRQHLPRIPVLVVATQTDQRELDHMRLPCINSMDGKQLAQDVRAKGYLECSALSNRGVQQVFECAVRTAINQAKKRARRHRFLSQECKIF
;
A
#
# COMPACT_ATOMS: atom_id res chain seq x y z
N MET A 1 13.56 11.89 8.88
CA MET A 1 13.05 11.31 7.61
C MET A 1 11.94 12.24 7.17
N ASN A 2 12.23 13.11 6.22
CA ASN A 2 11.30 14.16 5.79
C ASN A 2 10.67 13.82 4.42
N SER A 3 11.08 12.70 3.80
CA SER A 3 10.51 12.18 2.57
C SER A 3 10.26 10.68 2.72
N ILE A 4 9.12 10.22 2.22
CA ILE A 4 8.69 8.82 2.25
C ILE A 4 8.20 8.43 0.86
N LYS A 5 8.73 7.33 0.33
CA LYS A 5 8.24 6.72 -0.91
C LYS A 5 7.26 5.58 -0.58
N CYS A 6 6.00 5.76 -0.98
CA CYS A 6 4.91 4.79 -0.83
C CYS A 6 4.52 4.25 -2.21
N VAL A 7 4.57 2.93 -2.38
CA VAL A 7 4.25 2.26 -3.64
C VAL A 7 3.00 1.41 -3.49
N LEU A 8 2.03 1.57 -4.39
CA LEU A 8 0.81 0.76 -4.43
C LEU A 8 0.98 -0.39 -5.42
N VAL A 9 0.70 -1.60 -4.97
CA VAL A 9 0.82 -2.84 -5.75
C VAL A 9 -0.47 -3.66 -5.60
N GLY A 10 -0.89 -4.32 -6.66
CA GLY A 10 -2.13 -5.13 -6.68
C GLY A 10 -2.67 -5.26 -8.10
N ASP A 11 -3.68 -6.10 -8.30
CA ASP A 11 -4.27 -6.36 -9.60
C ASP A 11 -4.79 -5.09 -10.30
N ALA A 12 -5.01 -5.19 -11.60
CA ALA A 12 -5.69 -4.14 -12.36
C ALA A 12 -7.12 -3.93 -11.82
N ALA A 13 -7.62 -2.70 -11.94
CA ALA A 13 -8.98 -2.31 -11.56
C ALA A 13 -9.37 -2.50 -10.08
N VAL A 14 -8.43 -2.81 -9.18
CA VAL A 14 -8.72 -2.88 -7.73
C VAL A 14 -8.84 -1.50 -7.06
N GLY A 15 -8.69 -0.40 -7.78
CA GLY A 15 -8.89 0.95 -7.27
C GLY A 15 -7.66 1.63 -6.67
N LYS A 16 -6.43 1.22 -7.03
CA LYS A 16 -5.17 1.88 -6.60
C LYS A 16 -5.14 3.36 -7.01
N THR A 17 -5.34 3.61 -8.30
CA THR A 17 -5.40 4.97 -8.87
C THR A 17 -6.52 5.79 -8.24
N ALA A 18 -7.72 5.23 -8.08
CA ALA A 18 -8.83 5.93 -7.44
C ALA A 18 -8.54 6.30 -5.99
N LEU A 19 -7.84 5.42 -5.24
CA LEU A 19 -7.40 5.69 -3.88
C LEU A 19 -6.41 6.88 -3.85
N LEU A 20 -5.45 6.91 -4.77
CA LEU A 20 -4.47 8.01 -4.88
C LEU A 20 -5.13 9.32 -5.27
N VAL A 21 -5.96 9.32 -6.31
CA VAL A 21 -6.67 10.52 -6.77
C VAL A 21 -7.55 11.08 -5.65
N ARG A 22 -8.31 10.22 -4.95
CA ARG A 22 -9.14 10.65 -3.82
C ARG A 22 -8.30 11.29 -2.70
N PHE A 23 -7.14 10.75 -2.40
CA PHE A 23 -6.28 11.28 -1.36
C PHE A 23 -5.61 12.61 -1.75
N THR A 24 -5.22 12.76 -3.01
CA THR A 24 -4.41 13.92 -3.45
C THR A 24 -5.25 15.10 -3.91
N SER A 25 -6.44 14.87 -4.47
CA SER A 25 -7.30 15.91 -5.06
C SER A 25 -8.70 15.97 -4.47
N GLU A 26 -9.00 15.12 -3.48
CA GLU A 26 -10.35 14.98 -2.89
C GLU A 26 -11.45 14.62 -3.90
N ALA A 27 -11.09 14.38 -5.16
CA ALA A 27 -11.98 13.98 -6.24
C ALA A 27 -12.03 12.46 -6.42
N PHE A 28 -13.07 11.96 -7.05
CA PHE A 28 -13.14 10.58 -7.54
C PHE A 28 -13.00 10.61 -9.06
N PRO A 29 -12.20 9.70 -9.66
CA PRO A 29 -12.02 9.71 -11.11
C PRO A 29 -13.35 9.49 -11.86
N ASP A 30 -13.65 10.34 -12.84
CA ASP A 30 -14.88 10.27 -13.65
C ASP A 30 -14.92 9.02 -14.54
N SER A 31 -13.75 8.48 -14.89
CA SER A 31 -13.62 7.29 -15.75
C SER A 31 -12.42 6.45 -15.36
N TYR A 32 -12.56 5.12 -15.53
CA TYR A 32 -11.43 4.22 -15.39
C TYR A 32 -10.47 4.38 -16.57
N ARG A 33 -9.20 4.63 -16.25
CA ARG A 33 -8.09 4.53 -17.20
C ARG A 33 -7.08 3.52 -16.70
N ALA A 34 -6.59 2.65 -17.59
CA ALA A 34 -5.53 1.72 -17.22
C ALA A 34 -4.25 2.49 -16.92
N THR A 35 -3.75 2.33 -15.71
CA THR A 35 -2.48 2.95 -15.28
C THR A 35 -1.31 2.20 -15.92
N VAL A 36 -0.37 2.94 -16.47
CA VAL A 36 0.94 2.41 -16.85
C VAL A 36 1.90 2.63 -15.68
N TYR A 37 2.04 3.86 -15.27
CA TYR A 37 2.89 4.31 -14.19
C TYR A 37 2.64 5.80 -13.93
N GLU A 38 2.33 6.15 -12.69
CA GLU A 38 2.16 7.54 -12.28
C GLU A 38 2.83 7.78 -10.93
N ASN A 39 3.40 8.94 -10.75
CA ASN A 39 3.92 9.39 -9.47
C ASN A 39 3.37 10.77 -9.12
N THR A 40 3.04 10.96 -7.86
CA THR A 40 2.55 12.23 -7.31
C THR A 40 3.18 12.47 -5.95
N GLY A 41 3.59 13.71 -5.68
CA GLY A 41 4.09 14.12 -4.38
C GLY A 41 3.04 14.95 -3.65
N VAL A 42 2.85 14.69 -2.36
CA VAL A 42 2.02 15.52 -1.48
C VAL A 42 2.73 15.74 -0.15
N ASP A 43 2.58 16.92 0.43
CA ASP A 43 3.07 17.19 1.76
C ASP A 43 1.98 16.85 2.79
N VAL A 44 2.34 16.02 3.76
CA VAL A 44 1.46 15.64 4.87
C VAL A 44 2.07 16.11 6.20
N TYR A 45 1.22 16.51 7.14
CA TYR A 45 1.65 16.88 8.48
C TYR A 45 1.35 15.74 9.44
N MET A 46 2.39 15.26 10.14
CA MET A 46 2.26 14.21 11.15
C MET A 46 3.05 14.56 12.40
N ASP A 47 2.35 14.58 13.53
CA ASP A 47 2.94 14.92 14.84
C ASP A 47 3.73 16.26 14.80
N GLY A 48 3.21 17.26 14.06
CA GLY A 48 3.81 18.59 13.91
C GLY A 48 4.99 18.65 12.91
N VAL A 49 5.30 17.56 12.22
CA VAL A 49 6.38 17.49 11.23
C VAL A 49 5.81 17.39 9.82
N GLN A 50 6.28 18.23 8.92
CA GLN A 50 5.99 18.14 7.49
C GLN A 50 6.80 17.00 6.87
N ILE A 51 6.11 16.13 6.11
CA ILE A 51 6.68 14.97 5.44
C ILE A 51 6.27 15.02 3.97
N SER A 52 7.22 15.00 3.08
CA SER A 52 6.96 14.84 1.64
C SER A 52 6.69 13.38 1.34
N LEU A 53 5.45 13.07 0.94
CA LEU A 53 4.99 11.73 0.62
C LEU A 53 4.95 11.55 -0.90
N GLY A 54 5.90 10.80 -1.43
CA GLY A 54 5.90 10.37 -2.83
C GLY A 54 5.03 9.13 -3.00
N LEU A 55 3.99 9.25 -3.80
CA LEU A 55 3.00 8.21 -4.09
C LEU A 55 3.24 7.64 -5.49
N TRP A 56 3.37 6.32 -5.57
CA TRP A 56 3.73 5.63 -6.79
C TRP A 56 2.63 4.64 -7.16
N ASP A 57 1.84 4.96 -8.18
CA ASP A 57 0.83 4.07 -8.72
C ASP A 57 1.47 3.09 -9.72
N THR A 58 1.25 1.81 -9.54
CA THR A 58 1.81 0.79 -10.43
C THR A 58 0.72 0.06 -11.20
N ALA A 59 1.03 -0.27 -12.45
CA ALA A 59 0.15 -1.10 -13.27
C ALA A 59 -0.02 -2.49 -12.64
N GLY A 60 -1.28 -2.91 -12.49
CA GLY A 60 -1.63 -4.26 -12.04
C GLY A 60 -1.57 -5.32 -13.13
N ASN A 61 -1.38 -4.91 -14.39
CA ASN A 61 -1.30 -5.80 -15.54
C ASN A 61 0.09 -6.44 -15.68
N ASP A 62 0.16 -7.70 -16.05
CA ASP A 62 1.40 -8.45 -16.26
C ASP A 62 2.23 -7.95 -17.44
N ALA A 63 1.64 -7.27 -18.41
CA ALA A 63 2.35 -6.59 -19.49
C ALA A 63 3.41 -5.59 -18.96
N PHE A 64 3.22 -5.05 -17.77
CA PHE A 64 4.13 -4.09 -17.13
C PHE A 64 5.00 -4.71 -16.02
N ARG A 65 5.09 -6.04 -15.94
CA ARG A 65 5.87 -6.76 -14.93
C ARG A 65 7.35 -6.36 -14.95
N SER A 66 7.92 -6.13 -16.13
CA SER A 66 9.34 -5.80 -16.28
C SER A 66 9.72 -4.42 -15.73
N ILE A 67 8.78 -3.46 -15.69
CA ILE A 67 9.04 -2.09 -15.22
C ILE A 67 8.66 -1.87 -13.76
N ARG A 68 7.81 -2.73 -13.15
CA ARG A 68 7.42 -2.62 -11.73
C ARG A 68 8.60 -2.62 -10.76
N PRO A 69 9.69 -3.39 -10.95
CA PRO A 69 10.85 -3.33 -10.07
C PRO A 69 11.47 -1.94 -9.95
N LEU A 70 11.40 -1.12 -11.00
CA LEU A 70 11.87 0.26 -10.96
C LEU A 70 11.05 1.12 -10.00
N SER A 71 9.73 0.89 -9.95
CA SER A 71 8.86 1.57 -9.00
C SER A 71 9.17 1.20 -7.55
N LEU A 72 9.57 -0.04 -7.31
CA LEU A 72 9.90 -0.54 -5.98
C LEU A 72 11.24 -0.04 -5.44
N GLN A 73 12.15 0.41 -6.32
CA GLN A 73 13.46 0.91 -5.88
C GLN A 73 13.31 2.05 -4.86
N ASN A 74 14.06 1.96 -3.77
CA ASN A 74 14.07 2.94 -2.68
C ASN A 74 12.69 3.18 -2.03
N ALA A 75 11.74 2.25 -2.15
CA ALA A 75 10.48 2.35 -1.42
C ALA A 75 10.72 2.26 0.09
N ASP A 76 9.95 3.03 0.85
CA ASP A 76 9.93 2.98 2.32
C ASP A 76 8.79 2.11 2.84
N ILE A 77 7.71 2.00 2.04
CA ILE A 77 6.54 1.18 2.34
C ILE A 77 5.83 0.76 1.07
N VAL A 78 5.19 -0.40 1.10
CA VAL A 78 4.34 -0.91 0.02
C VAL A 78 2.93 -1.16 0.54
N LEU A 79 1.92 -0.71 -0.22
CA LEU A 79 0.51 -1.02 -0.01
C LEU A 79 0.11 -2.14 -0.97
N LEU A 80 -0.26 -3.31 -0.43
CA LEU A 80 -0.79 -4.44 -1.18
C LEU A 80 -2.31 -4.30 -1.25
N CYS A 81 -2.82 -3.88 -2.41
CA CYS A 81 -4.21 -3.55 -2.62
C CYS A 81 -4.98 -4.71 -3.27
N PHE A 82 -6.18 -4.98 -2.76
CA PHE A 82 -7.16 -5.85 -3.39
C PHE A 82 -8.56 -5.24 -3.29
N SER A 83 -9.47 -5.58 -4.20
CA SER A 83 -10.88 -5.19 -4.12
C SER A 83 -11.67 -6.20 -3.29
N VAL A 84 -12.53 -5.74 -2.36
CA VAL A 84 -13.42 -6.63 -1.59
C VAL A 84 -14.39 -7.41 -2.48
N ALA A 85 -14.74 -6.87 -3.66
CA ALA A 85 -15.63 -7.49 -4.63
C ALA A 85 -14.91 -8.44 -5.62
N ASN A 86 -13.57 -8.60 -5.51
CA ASN A 86 -12.78 -9.41 -6.43
C ASN A 86 -11.93 -10.44 -5.67
N HIS A 87 -12.45 -11.67 -5.55
CA HIS A 87 -11.78 -12.79 -4.89
C HIS A 87 -10.42 -13.14 -5.50
N THR A 88 -10.27 -13.02 -6.83
CA THR A 88 -8.99 -13.27 -7.50
C THR A 88 -7.93 -12.29 -7.02
N SER A 89 -8.26 -10.99 -6.93
CA SER A 89 -7.34 -9.97 -6.45
C SER A 89 -6.93 -10.19 -4.99
N PHE A 90 -7.85 -10.68 -4.15
CA PHE A 90 -7.58 -11.06 -2.78
C PHE A 90 -6.57 -12.22 -2.70
N LEU A 91 -6.79 -13.30 -3.46
CA LEU A 91 -5.87 -14.44 -3.51
C LEU A 91 -4.50 -14.06 -4.07
N ASN A 92 -4.47 -13.16 -5.05
CA ASN A 92 -3.24 -12.70 -5.68
C ASN A 92 -2.33 -11.90 -4.73
N VAL A 93 -2.85 -11.29 -3.67
CA VAL A 93 -2.00 -10.67 -2.63
C VAL A 93 -1.00 -11.68 -2.07
N ARG A 94 -1.45 -12.89 -1.76
CA ARG A 94 -0.61 -13.99 -1.23
C ARG A 94 0.13 -14.74 -2.32
N ASN A 95 -0.54 -15.06 -3.43
CA ASN A 95 0.00 -15.98 -4.42
C ASN A 95 0.96 -15.32 -5.41
N LYS A 96 0.89 -13.98 -5.56
CA LYS A 96 1.66 -13.23 -6.54
C LYS A 96 2.37 -12.04 -5.90
N TRP A 97 1.60 -11.07 -5.37
CA TRP A 97 2.11 -9.73 -5.08
C TRP A 97 3.14 -9.68 -3.96
N ILE A 98 2.90 -10.38 -2.85
CA ILE A 98 3.89 -10.42 -1.75
C ILE A 98 5.20 -11.07 -2.20
N GLY A 99 5.14 -12.10 -3.04
CA GLY A 99 6.32 -12.77 -3.61
C GLY A 99 7.14 -11.81 -4.47
N GLU A 100 6.48 -11.09 -5.39
CA GLU A 100 7.13 -10.09 -6.26
C GLU A 100 7.80 -8.97 -5.42
N VAL A 101 7.09 -8.43 -4.43
CA VAL A 101 7.63 -7.39 -3.55
C VAL A 101 8.82 -7.92 -2.74
N ARG A 102 8.73 -9.13 -2.17
CA ARG A 102 9.80 -9.71 -1.34
C ARG A 102 11.04 -10.09 -2.13
N GLN A 103 10.90 -10.41 -3.41
CA GLN A 103 12.02 -10.67 -4.31
C GLN A 103 12.95 -9.45 -4.44
N HIS A 104 12.36 -8.25 -4.53
CA HIS A 104 13.12 -7.00 -4.70
C HIS A 104 13.39 -6.29 -3.38
N LEU A 105 12.49 -6.40 -2.42
CA LEU A 105 12.53 -5.69 -1.14
C LEU A 105 12.21 -6.64 0.04
N PRO A 106 13.14 -7.53 0.42
CA PRO A 106 12.87 -8.60 1.40
C PRO A 106 12.38 -8.12 2.77
N ARG A 107 12.80 -6.93 3.19
CA ARG A 107 12.55 -6.38 4.54
C ARG A 107 11.67 -5.13 4.54
N ILE A 108 11.06 -4.79 3.42
CA ILE A 108 10.18 -3.62 3.33
C ILE A 108 8.94 -3.83 4.21
N PRO A 109 8.48 -2.84 4.97
CA PRO A 109 7.15 -2.91 5.59
C PRO A 109 6.08 -2.93 4.50
N VAL A 110 5.07 -3.78 4.67
CA VAL A 110 3.90 -3.83 3.80
C VAL A 110 2.63 -3.64 4.63
N LEU A 111 1.63 -2.98 4.08
CA LEU A 111 0.26 -2.94 4.58
C LEU A 111 -0.64 -3.63 3.56
N VAL A 112 -1.65 -4.35 4.03
CA VAL A 112 -2.71 -4.88 3.17
C VAL A 112 -3.89 -3.90 3.21
N VAL A 113 -4.36 -3.50 2.02
CA VAL A 113 -5.44 -2.52 1.86
C VAL A 113 -6.58 -3.15 1.05
N ALA A 114 -7.71 -3.33 1.70
CA ALA A 114 -8.96 -3.70 1.06
C ALA A 114 -9.67 -2.45 0.53
N THR A 115 -9.84 -2.37 -0.75
CA THR A 115 -10.46 -1.24 -1.45
C THR A 115 -11.89 -1.54 -1.85
N GLN A 116 -12.61 -0.51 -2.32
CA GLN A 116 -13.98 -0.63 -2.84
C GLN A 116 -14.96 -1.22 -1.81
N THR A 117 -14.80 -0.87 -0.52
CA THR A 117 -15.64 -1.41 0.56
C THR A 117 -17.10 -1.00 0.48
N ASP A 118 -17.42 0.03 -0.30
CA ASP A 118 -18.77 0.43 -0.71
C ASP A 118 -19.51 -0.70 -1.44
N GLN A 119 -18.81 -1.60 -2.14
CA GLN A 119 -19.41 -2.73 -2.83
C GLN A 119 -20.14 -3.71 -1.90
N ARG A 120 -19.77 -3.76 -0.62
CA ARG A 120 -20.49 -4.58 0.37
C ARG A 120 -21.94 -4.11 0.59
N GLU A 121 -22.21 -2.82 0.40
CA GLU A 121 -23.55 -2.25 0.53
C GLU A 121 -24.45 -2.61 -0.67
N LEU A 122 -23.83 -2.98 -1.81
CA LEU A 122 -24.50 -3.36 -3.05
C LEU A 122 -24.66 -4.89 -3.22
N ASP A 123 -24.23 -5.66 -2.22
CA ASP A 123 -23.97 -7.10 -2.32
C ASP A 123 -25.22 -8.00 -2.32
N HIS A 124 -26.43 -7.42 -2.37
CA HIS A 124 -27.68 -8.21 -2.36
C HIS A 124 -27.93 -9.07 -3.60
N MET A 125 -27.08 -8.97 -4.64
CA MET A 125 -27.27 -9.67 -5.93
C MET A 125 -25.99 -10.29 -6.51
N ARG A 126 -24.87 -10.34 -5.81
CA ARG A 126 -23.56 -10.82 -6.31
C ARG A 126 -22.93 -11.83 -5.35
N LEU A 127 -21.79 -12.41 -5.77
CA LEU A 127 -20.96 -13.21 -4.87
C LEU A 127 -20.57 -12.37 -3.63
N PRO A 128 -20.61 -12.97 -2.42
CA PRO A 128 -20.34 -12.24 -1.20
C PRO A 128 -18.94 -11.60 -1.23
N CYS A 129 -18.87 -10.34 -0.85
CA CYS A 129 -17.61 -9.60 -0.75
C CYS A 129 -16.70 -10.21 0.33
N ILE A 130 -15.39 -10.08 0.13
CA ILE A 130 -14.39 -10.44 1.16
C ILE A 130 -14.69 -9.66 2.44
N ASN A 131 -14.83 -10.38 3.55
CA ASN A 131 -15.09 -9.76 4.85
C ASN A 131 -13.80 -9.29 5.53
N SER A 132 -13.96 -8.49 6.60
CA SER A 132 -12.81 -7.92 7.32
C SER A 132 -11.96 -8.96 8.06
N MET A 133 -12.54 -10.09 8.45
CA MET A 133 -11.77 -11.16 9.14
C MET A 133 -10.83 -11.84 8.16
N ASP A 134 -11.29 -12.17 6.96
CA ASP A 134 -10.46 -12.76 5.91
C ASP A 134 -9.33 -11.81 5.51
N GLY A 135 -9.62 -10.51 5.39
CA GLY A 135 -8.60 -9.50 5.11
C GLY A 135 -7.53 -9.39 6.19
N LYS A 136 -7.93 -9.45 7.47
CA LYS A 136 -6.99 -9.47 8.61
C LYS A 136 -6.15 -10.74 8.62
N GLN A 137 -6.76 -11.90 8.33
CA GLN A 137 -6.04 -13.16 8.24
C GLN A 137 -5.01 -13.13 7.11
N LEU A 138 -5.40 -12.63 5.92
CA LEU A 138 -4.48 -12.43 4.81
C LEU A 138 -3.28 -11.57 5.20
N ALA A 139 -3.51 -10.46 5.93
CA ALA A 139 -2.43 -9.58 6.38
C ALA A 139 -1.45 -10.31 7.33
N GLN A 140 -1.94 -11.20 8.19
CA GLN A 140 -1.10 -12.05 9.04
C GLN A 140 -0.29 -13.04 8.19
N ASP A 141 -0.92 -13.72 7.25
CA ASP A 141 -0.30 -14.72 6.37
C ASP A 141 0.88 -14.13 5.58
N VAL A 142 0.72 -12.90 5.07
CA VAL A 142 1.79 -12.21 4.31
C VAL A 142 2.74 -11.41 5.21
N ARG A 143 2.59 -11.51 6.52
CA ARG A 143 3.39 -10.77 7.52
C ARG A 143 3.37 -9.26 7.29
N ALA A 144 2.20 -8.73 6.96
CA ALA A 144 1.99 -7.29 6.85
C ALA A 144 2.05 -6.61 8.22
N LYS A 145 2.31 -5.30 8.23
CA LYS A 145 2.33 -4.47 9.45
C LYS A 145 0.94 -4.05 9.90
N GLY A 146 -0.05 -4.18 9.02
CA GLY A 146 -1.44 -3.86 9.31
C GLY A 146 -2.34 -4.19 8.14
N TYR A 147 -3.64 -4.16 8.43
CA TYR A 147 -4.74 -4.29 7.50
C TYR A 147 -5.64 -3.05 7.61
N LEU A 148 -6.01 -2.48 6.48
CA LEU A 148 -6.91 -1.33 6.41
C LEU A 148 -7.96 -1.56 5.33
N GLU A 149 -9.08 -0.88 5.49
CA GLU A 149 -10.19 -0.88 4.55
C GLU A 149 -10.49 0.54 4.09
N CYS A 150 -10.83 0.71 2.83
CA CYS A 150 -11.20 2.01 2.30
C CYS A 150 -12.18 1.93 1.12
N SER A 151 -12.89 3.02 0.91
CA SER A 151 -13.65 3.30 -0.30
C SER A 151 -13.24 4.68 -0.82
N ALA A 152 -12.62 4.71 -1.99
CA ALA A 152 -12.33 5.96 -2.68
C ALA A 152 -13.61 6.66 -3.15
N LEU A 153 -14.65 5.90 -3.50
CA LEU A 153 -15.95 6.42 -3.92
C LEU A 153 -16.61 7.24 -2.79
N SER A 154 -16.76 6.64 -1.62
CA SER A 154 -17.41 7.29 -0.46
C SER A 154 -16.44 8.08 0.44
N ASN A 155 -15.15 8.16 0.07
CA ASN A 155 -14.08 8.82 0.85
C ASN A 155 -13.91 8.25 2.27
N ARG A 156 -14.28 6.99 2.51
CA ARG A 156 -14.14 6.33 3.82
C ARG A 156 -12.79 5.63 3.90
N GLY A 157 -12.06 5.82 5.00
CA GLY A 157 -10.80 5.12 5.29
C GLY A 157 -9.60 5.58 4.44
N VAL A 158 -9.77 6.50 3.49
CA VAL A 158 -8.70 6.94 2.57
C VAL A 158 -7.56 7.61 3.33
N GLN A 159 -7.87 8.61 4.13
CA GLN A 159 -6.88 9.32 4.96
C GLN A 159 -6.12 8.36 5.89
N GLN A 160 -6.83 7.46 6.55
CA GLN A 160 -6.27 6.48 7.50
C GLN A 160 -5.27 5.54 6.85
N VAL A 161 -5.46 5.16 5.57
CA VAL A 161 -4.51 4.32 4.83
C VAL A 161 -3.15 5.01 4.73
N PHE A 162 -3.12 6.27 4.32
CA PHE A 162 -1.85 6.99 4.11
C PHE A 162 -1.22 7.43 5.44
N GLU A 163 -2.00 7.81 6.44
CA GLU A 163 -1.47 8.06 7.78
C GLU A 163 -0.80 6.83 8.38
N CYS A 164 -1.43 5.67 8.27
CA CYS A 164 -0.86 4.41 8.73
C CYS A 164 0.41 4.05 7.95
N ALA A 165 0.43 4.31 6.64
CA ALA A 165 1.60 4.11 5.79
C ALA A 165 2.78 4.96 6.27
N VAL A 166 2.57 6.25 6.45
CA VAL A 166 3.60 7.19 6.93
C VAL A 166 4.12 6.78 8.32
N ARG A 167 3.23 6.52 9.29
CA ARG A 167 3.62 6.06 10.63
C ARG A 167 4.44 4.76 10.58
N THR A 168 4.03 3.83 9.75
CA THR A 168 4.72 2.53 9.60
C THR A 168 6.12 2.72 9.02
N ALA A 169 6.29 3.54 7.99
CA ALA A 169 7.58 3.86 7.39
C ALA A 169 8.54 4.53 8.39
N ILE A 170 8.06 5.56 9.12
CA ILE A 170 8.84 6.25 10.15
C ILE A 170 9.30 5.28 11.25
N ASN A 171 8.38 4.46 11.76
CA ASN A 171 8.70 3.50 12.81
C ASN A 171 9.73 2.47 12.35
N GLN A 172 9.66 2.03 11.10
CA GLN A 172 10.64 1.12 10.51
C GLN A 172 12.01 1.79 10.37
N ALA A 173 12.06 3.04 9.92
CA ALA A 173 13.30 3.81 9.83
C ALA A 173 13.97 4.00 11.21
N LYS A 174 13.18 4.35 12.23
CA LYS A 174 13.67 4.47 13.62
C LYS A 174 14.24 3.15 14.15
N LYS A 175 13.58 2.00 13.85
CA LYS A 175 14.08 0.67 14.24
C LYS A 175 15.39 0.31 13.53
N ARG A 176 15.52 0.63 12.23
CA ARG A 176 16.75 0.42 11.47
C ARG A 176 17.91 1.24 12.05
N ALA A 177 17.68 2.54 12.35
CA ALA A 177 18.69 3.42 12.90
C ALA A 177 19.17 2.95 14.29
N ARG A 178 18.27 2.51 15.17
CA ARG A 178 18.62 1.95 16.49
C ARG A 178 19.48 0.69 16.35
N ARG A 179 19.16 -0.20 15.43
CA ARG A 179 19.91 -1.43 15.20
C ARG A 179 21.32 -1.16 14.67
N HIS A 180 21.48 -0.16 13.79
CA HIS A 180 22.79 0.27 13.32
C HIS A 180 23.66 0.84 14.43
N ARG A 181 23.09 1.65 15.34
CA ARG A 181 23.84 2.19 16.50
C ARG A 181 24.33 1.08 17.43
N PHE A 182 23.53 0.06 17.68
CA PHE A 182 23.91 -1.09 18.51
C PHE A 182 25.10 -1.84 17.92
N LEU A 183 25.03 -2.18 16.64
CA LEU A 183 26.09 -2.92 15.93
C LEU A 183 27.40 -2.11 15.82
N SER A 184 27.33 -0.78 15.71
CA SER A 184 28.52 0.07 15.66
C SER A 184 29.19 0.29 17.02
N GLN A 185 28.49 0.04 18.12
CA GLN A 185 29.08 0.08 19.48
C GLN A 185 29.81 -1.22 19.84
N GLU A 186 29.34 -2.37 19.35
CA GLU A 186 30.01 -3.66 19.58
C GLU A 186 31.34 -3.78 18.80
N CYS A 187 31.47 -3.12 17.64
CA CYS A 187 32.73 -3.10 16.89
C CYS A 187 33.84 -2.19 17.45
N LYS A 188 33.60 -1.45 18.55
CA LYS A 188 34.59 -0.59 19.19
C LYS A 188 35.25 -1.22 20.42
N ILE A 189 35.02 -2.50 20.69
CA ILE A 189 35.54 -3.22 21.87
C ILE A 189 36.59 -4.29 21.44
N PHE A 190 37.26 -4.07 20.31
CA PHE A 190 38.45 -4.84 19.94
C PHE A 190 39.55 -3.92 19.45
#